data_a12b5ff8cae139c7d535a01fab092aed
#
_entry.id   a12b5ff8cae139c7d535a01fab092aed
#
_cell.length_a   1.000
_cell.length_b   1.000
_cell.length_c   1.000
_cell.angle_alpha   90.00
_cell.angle_beta   90.00
_cell.angle_gamma   90.00
#
_symmetry.space_group_name_H-M   'P 1'
#
loop_
_entity.id
_entity.type
_entity.pdbx_description
1 polymer ?
#
loop_
_entity_poly.entity_id
_entity_poly.type
_entity_poly.pdbx_seq_one_letter_code
_entity_poly.pdbx_strand_id
1 'polypeptide(L)'
;MTTSVISSDDLNDIPILHELADRVACRIIISTISSAKTVSQIRQENKLPLSSIYKKVQKLSNADLLSIEKINIDSNGRKVLFYRSRVSSIELNLNSEGILLHLVKNNVVKGSTDTTSYSIKKESFSVIS
;
A
#
# COMPACT_ATOMS: atom_id res chain seq x y z
N MET A 1 9.39 14.78 -8.89
CA MET A 1 9.75 13.36 -8.91
C MET A 1 10.95 13.09 -8.03
N THR A 2 10.80 12.18 -7.13
CA THR A 2 11.87 11.84 -6.20
C THR A 2 12.27 10.39 -6.42
N THR A 3 13.55 10.17 -6.66
CA THR A 3 14.10 8.82 -6.81
C THR A 3 15.05 8.58 -5.64
N SER A 4 14.77 7.55 -4.89
CA SER A 4 15.61 7.14 -3.78
C SER A 4 16.23 5.80 -4.06
N VAL A 5 17.55 5.72 -3.91
CA VAL A 5 18.24 4.43 -3.95
C VAL A 5 18.26 3.91 -2.52
N ILE A 6 17.68 2.75 -2.32
CA ILE A 6 17.60 2.17 -1.00
C ILE A 6 18.76 1.21 -0.83
N SER A 7 19.57 1.46 0.18
CA SER A 7 20.71 0.62 0.48
C SER A 7 20.28 -0.68 1.13
N SER A 8 21.21 -1.63 1.21
CA SER A 8 20.96 -2.89 1.89
C SER A 8 20.60 -2.71 3.36
N ASP A 9 20.93 -1.56 3.94
CA ASP A 9 20.61 -1.26 5.33
C ASP A 9 19.22 -0.72 5.52
N ASP A 10 18.56 -0.29 4.43
CA ASP A 10 17.20 0.23 4.50
C ASP A 10 16.21 -0.90 4.25
N LEU A 11 15.67 -1.45 5.32
CA LEU A 11 14.76 -2.59 5.27
C LEU A 11 13.31 -2.20 5.02
N ASN A 12 13.01 -0.93 4.83
CA ASN A 12 11.63 -0.47 4.67
C ASN A 12 10.98 -1.01 3.39
N ASP A 13 11.77 -1.32 2.37
CA ASP A 13 11.24 -1.86 1.12
C ASP A 13 10.86 -3.32 1.21
N ILE A 14 11.54 -4.06 2.08
CA ILE A 14 11.25 -5.49 2.23
C ILE A 14 9.81 -5.71 2.70
N PRO A 15 9.32 -4.97 3.72
CA PRO A 15 7.90 -5.07 4.09
C PRO A 15 6.95 -4.71 2.96
N ILE A 16 7.26 -3.68 2.17
CA ILE A 16 6.41 -3.28 1.03
C ILE A 16 6.32 -4.42 0.02
N LEU A 17 7.44 -4.98 -0.40
CA LEU A 17 7.47 -6.09 -1.33
C LEU A 17 6.71 -7.29 -0.79
N HIS A 18 6.89 -7.59 0.48
CA HIS A 18 6.24 -8.70 1.13
C HIS A 18 4.72 -8.53 1.13
N GLU A 19 4.24 -7.32 1.44
CA GLU A 19 2.80 -7.04 1.43
C GLU A 19 2.23 -7.07 0.01
N LEU A 20 2.97 -6.59 -0.98
CA LEU A 20 2.51 -6.59 -2.37
C LEU A 20 2.43 -7.99 -2.97
N ALA A 21 3.12 -8.96 -2.40
CA ALA A 21 3.03 -10.35 -2.83
C ALA A 21 1.75 -11.02 -2.33
N ASP A 22 1.02 -10.37 -1.44
CA ASP A 22 -0.19 -10.94 -0.86
C ASP A 22 -1.41 -10.51 -1.67
N ARG A 23 -2.23 -11.49 -2.05
CA ARG A 23 -3.42 -11.25 -2.86
C ARG A 23 -4.45 -10.37 -2.16
N VAL A 24 -4.67 -10.60 -0.86
CA VAL A 24 -5.64 -9.83 -0.09
C VAL A 24 -5.19 -8.37 0.00
N ALA A 25 -3.90 -8.15 0.29
CA ALA A 25 -3.33 -6.81 0.36
C ALA A 25 -3.50 -6.07 -0.97
N CYS A 26 -3.18 -6.72 -2.09
CA CYS A 26 -3.34 -6.11 -3.41
C CYS A 26 -4.80 -5.72 -3.69
N ARG A 27 -5.75 -6.57 -3.33
CA ARG A 27 -7.16 -6.27 -3.54
C ARG A 27 -7.62 -5.09 -2.70
N ILE A 28 -7.14 -4.98 -1.47
CA ILE A 28 -7.45 -3.84 -0.61
C ILE A 28 -6.91 -2.55 -1.22
N ILE A 29 -5.67 -2.55 -1.69
CA ILE A 29 -5.07 -1.39 -2.33
C ILE A 29 -5.88 -1.01 -3.57
N ILE A 30 -6.13 -1.96 -4.46
CA ILE A 30 -6.85 -1.70 -5.71
C ILE A 30 -8.23 -1.09 -5.43
N SER A 31 -8.96 -1.65 -4.47
CA SER A 31 -10.32 -1.18 -4.19
C SER A 31 -10.37 0.20 -3.53
N THR A 32 -9.27 0.68 -2.98
CA THR A 32 -9.21 1.97 -2.29
C THR A 32 -8.43 3.05 -3.03
N ILE A 33 -8.03 2.80 -4.27
CA ILE A 33 -7.32 3.81 -5.07
C ILE A 33 -8.26 4.94 -5.46
N SER A 34 -9.41 4.62 -6.01
CA SER A 34 -10.32 5.62 -6.55
C SER A 34 -11.20 6.30 -5.51
N SER A 35 -11.49 5.62 -4.43
CA SER A 35 -12.32 6.17 -3.35
C SER A 35 -12.02 5.47 -2.03
N ALA A 36 -12.18 6.21 -0.95
CA ALA A 36 -12.04 5.65 0.39
C ALA A 36 -13.17 4.67 0.67
N LYS A 37 -12.87 3.59 1.38
CA LYS A 37 -13.84 2.54 1.68
C LYS A 37 -13.68 2.01 3.10
N THR A 38 -14.80 1.58 3.65
CA THR A 38 -14.81 0.89 4.93
C THR A 38 -14.40 -0.57 4.74
N VAL A 39 -14.01 -1.22 5.83
CA VAL A 39 -13.71 -2.66 5.81
C VAL A 39 -14.90 -3.45 5.30
N SER A 40 -16.12 -3.05 5.68
CA SER A 40 -17.35 -3.71 5.24
C SER A 40 -17.52 -3.63 3.72
N GLN A 41 -17.27 -2.45 3.13
CA GLN A 41 -17.34 -2.26 1.69
C GLN A 41 -16.29 -3.07 0.96
N ILE A 42 -15.06 -3.09 1.48
CA ILE A 42 -13.98 -3.88 0.89
C ILE A 42 -14.35 -5.36 0.89
N ARG A 43 -14.91 -5.83 2.00
CA ARG A 43 -15.35 -7.21 2.14
C ARG A 43 -16.41 -7.57 1.10
N GLN A 44 -17.42 -6.73 0.95
CA GLN A 44 -18.52 -6.99 0.02
C GLN A 44 -18.03 -7.01 -1.42
N GLU A 45 -17.19 -6.07 -1.80
CA GLU A 45 -16.71 -5.95 -3.17
C GLU A 45 -15.77 -7.08 -3.58
N ASN A 46 -14.99 -7.59 -2.64
CA ASN A 46 -13.93 -8.55 -2.93
C ASN A 46 -14.23 -9.96 -2.43
N LYS A 47 -15.30 -10.12 -1.68
CA LYS A 47 -15.69 -11.42 -1.08
C LYS A 47 -14.55 -12.04 -0.27
N LEU A 48 -13.93 -11.25 0.57
CA LEU A 48 -12.81 -11.65 1.40
C LEU A 48 -13.28 -11.89 2.84
N PRO A 49 -12.62 -12.80 3.58
CA PRO A 49 -12.93 -12.99 4.99
C PRO A 49 -12.60 -11.73 5.78
N LEU A 50 -13.48 -11.37 6.71
CA LEU A 50 -13.34 -10.16 7.50
C LEU A 50 -12.04 -10.11 8.31
N SER A 51 -11.69 -11.23 8.93
CA SER A 51 -10.46 -11.32 9.71
C SER A 51 -9.21 -11.07 8.87
N SER A 52 -9.21 -11.57 7.63
CA SER A 52 -8.08 -11.34 6.70
C SER A 52 -7.96 -9.86 6.35
N ILE A 53 -9.09 -9.18 6.13
CA ILE A 53 -9.08 -7.76 5.78
C ILE A 53 -8.52 -6.94 6.94
N TYR A 54 -8.98 -7.13 8.16
CA TYR A 54 -8.50 -6.38 9.31
C TYR A 54 -6.99 -6.56 9.51
N LYS A 55 -6.53 -7.79 9.38
CA LYS A 55 -5.11 -8.10 9.52
C LYS A 55 -4.27 -7.37 8.47
N LYS A 56 -4.71 -7.41 7.21
CA LYS A 56 -3.98 -6.77 6.12
C LYS A 56 -4.07 -5.25 6.14
N VAL A 57 -5.21 -4.70 6.51
CA VAL A 57 -5.37 -3.26 6.68
C VAL A 57 -4.35 -2.73 7.68
N GLN A 58 -4.14 -3.43 8.78
CA GLN A 58 -3.15 -3.02 9.77
C GLN A 58 -1.73 -3.06 9.21
N LYS A 59 -1.38 -4.13 8.51
CA LYS A 59 -0.06 -4.27 7.90
C LYS A 59 0.19 -3.22 6.83
N LEU A 60 -0.80 -2.97 5.98
CA LEU A 60 -0.69 -1.96 4.94
C LEU A 60 -0.58 -0.56 5.52
N SER A 61 -1.29 -0.27 6.60
CA SER A 61 -1.19 1.01 7.28
C SER A 61 0.19 1.20 7.90
N ASN A 62 0.74 0.14 8.49
CA ASN A 62 2.09 0.20 9.06
C ASN A 62 3.17 0.37 7.99
N ALA A 63 2.91 -0.10 6.78
CA ALA A 63 3.84 0.05 5.65
C ALA A 63 3.63 1.37 4.88
N ASP A 64 2.76 2.26 5.37
CA ASP A 64 2.42 3.53 4.74
C ASP A 64 1.80 3.39 3.34
N LEU A 65 1.16 2.27 3.07
CA LEU A 65 0.45 2.05 1.81
C LEU A 65 -1.04 2.35 1.90
N LEU A 66 -1.56 2.48 3.11
CA LEU A 66 -2.97 2.72 3.37
C LEU A 66 -3.10 3.76 4.47
N SER A 67 -4.09 4.63 4.36
CA SER A 67 -4.36 5.63 5.40
C SER A 67 -5.86 5.78 5.62
N ILE A 68 -6.21 6.38 6.74
CA ILE A 68 -7.61 6.73 7.04
C ILE A 68 -7.88 8.09 6.42
N GLU A 69 -8.82 8.14 5.47
CA GLU A 69 -9.19 9.39 4.82
C GLU A 69 -10.24 10.16 5.63
N LYS A 70 -11.20 9.44 6.22
CA LYS A 70 -12.20 10.07 7.06
C LYS A 70 -12.74 9.08 8.09
N ILE A 71 -13.35 9.64 9.12
CA ILE A 71 -13.97 8.88 10.20
C ILE A 71 -15.40 9.39 10.34
N ASN A 72 -16.37 8.49 10.24
CA ASN A 72 -17.77 8.80 10.49
C ASN A 72 -18.21 8.14 11.79
N ILE A 73 -19.29 8.66 12.38
CA ILE A 73 -19.92 8.04 13.54
C ILE A 73 -21.25 7.46 13.05
N ASP A 74 -21.47 6.17 13.31
CA ASP A 74 -22.71 5.53 12.92
C ASP A 74 -23.85 5.82 13.92
N SER A 75 -25.03 5.28 13.63
CA SER A 75 -26.21 5.51 14.48
C SER A 75 -26.05 4.95 15.90
N ASN A 76 -25.13 4.02 16.11
CA ASN A 76 -24.84 3.43 17.40
C ASN A 76 -23.68 4.13 18.14
N GLY A 77 -23.18 5.23 17.59
CA GLY A 77 -22.06 5.96 18.17
C GLY A 77 -20.70 5.33 17.92
N ARG A 78 -20.61 4.37 17.01
CA ARG A 78 -19.35 3.71 16.69
C ARG A 78 -18.61 4.45 15.58
N LYS A 79 -17.29 4.45 15.66
CA LYS A 79 -16.45 5.02 14.62
C LYS A 79 -16.40 4.09 13.42
N VAL A 80 -16.65 4.66 12.25
CA VAL A 80 -16.53 3.96 10.98
C VAL A 80 -15.37 4.58 10.21
N LEU A 81 -14.34 3.80 9.96
CA LEU A 81 -13.11 4.26 9.33
C LEU A 81 -13.16 4.00 7.83
N PHE A 82 -12.80 5.03 7.07
CA PHE A 82 -12.73 4.96 5.61
C PHE A 82 -11.26 4.99 5.21
N TYR A 83 -10.80 3.90 4.62
CA TYR A 83 -9.41 3.72 4.22
C TYR A 83 -9.20 4.12 2.76
N ARG A 84 -8.07 4.72 2.49
CA ARG A 84 -7.68 5.11 1.14
C ARG A 84 -6.26 4.66 0.85
N SER A 85 -6.03 4.14 -0.35
CA SER A 85 -4.68 3.80 -0.79
C SER A 85 -3.83 5.06 -0.87
N ARG A 86 -2.60 4.99 -0.38
CA ARG A 86 -1.64 6.09 -0.48
C ARG A 86 -0.89 6.09 -1.81
N VAL A 87 -1.08 5.06 -2.61
CA VAL A 87 -0.46 4.96 -3.93
C VAL A 87 -1.53 4.79 -4.99
N SER A 88 -1.32 5.40 -6.15
CA SER A 88 -2.20 5.26 -7.30
C SER A 88 -1.71 4.19 -8.26
N SER A 89 -0.41 3.92 -8.27
CA SER A 89 0.16 2.83 -9.04
C SER A 89 1.47 2.38 -8.43
N ILE A 90 1.81 1.13 -8.72
CA ILE A 90 3.07 0.53 -8.29
C ILE A 90 3.63 -0.25 -9.46
N GLU A 91 4.88 0.03 -9.82
CA GLU A 91 5.60 -0.70 -10.85
C GLU A 91 6.82 -1.36 -10.26
N LEU A 92 7.05 -2.59 -10.65
CA LEU A 92 8.21 -3.35 -10.22
C LEU A 92 9.05 -3.70 -11.44
N ASN A 93 10.31 -3.28 -11.43
CA ASN A 93 11.29 -3.67 -12.45
C ASN A 93 12.36 -4.53 -11.82
N LEU A 94 12.56 -5.69 -12.40
CA LEU A 94 13.59 -6.62 -11.96
C LEU A 94 14.61 -6.78 -13.08
N ASN A 95 15.86 -6.50 -12.78
CA ASN A 95 16.95 -6.64 -13.76
C ASN A 95 18.24 -7.06 -13.06
N SER A 96 19.34 -7.12 -13.82
CA SER A 96 20.63 -7.55 -13.27
C SER A 96 21.18 -6.63 -12.19
N GLU A 97 20.71 -5.38 -12.14
CA GLU A 97 21.13 -4.41 -11.13
C GLU A 97 20.35 -4.55 -9.82
N GLY A 98 19.22 -5.27 -9.85
CA GLY A 98 18.37 -5.47 -8.68
C GLY A 98 16.91 -5.21 -8.97
N ILE A 99 16.22 -4.70 -7.98
CA ILE A 99 14.79 -4.37 -8.07
C ILE A 99 14.61 -2.87 -7.97
N LEU A 100 13.88 -2.31 -8.93
CA LEU A 100 13.43 -0.92 -8.88
C LEU A 100 11.92 -0.92 -8.61
N LEU A 101 11.53 -0.32 -7.51
CA LEU A 101 10.13 -0.17 -7.13
C LEU A 101 9.72 1.27 -7.35
N HIS A 102 8.73 1.48 -8.21
CA HIS A 102 8.27 2.80 -8.58
C HIS A 102 6.86 3.00 -8.04
N LEU A 103 6.73 3.89 -7.07
CA LEU A 103 5.46 4.19 -6.43
C LEU A 103 4.97 5.56 -6.87
N VAL A 104 3.74 5.62 -7.37
CA VAL A 104 3.10 6.89 -7.67
C VAL A 104 2.12 7.21 -6.55
N LYS A 105 2.31 8.34 -5.90
CA LYS A 105 1.50 8.77 -4.79
C LYS A 105 0.06 8.99 -5.23
N ASN A 106 -0.88 8.51 -4.44
CA ASN A 106 -2.29 8.79 -4.68
C ASN A 106 -2.59 10.16 -4.08
N ASN A 107 -2.66 11.14 -4.94
CA ASN A 107 -2.82 12.51 -4.49
C ASN A 107 -4.28 12.93 -4.57
N VAL A 108 -4.88 13.07 -3.42
CA VAL A 108 -6.26 13.52 -3.31
C VAL A 108 -6.35 15.04 -3.50
N VAL A 109 -5.22 15.72 -3.33
CA VAL A 109 -5.13 17.17 -3.52
C VAL A 109 -4.90 17.46 -4.99
N LYS A 110 -5.77 18.26 -5.57
CA LYS A 110 -5.72 18.60 -6.99
C LYS A 110 -4.37 19.16 -7.40
N GLY A 111 -3.87 18.67 -8.51
CA GLY A 111 -2.78 19.29 -9.24
C GLY A 111 -1.39 18.89 -8.86
N SER A 112 -1.21 18.00 -7.91
CA SER A 112 0.13 17.52 -7.62
C SER A 112 0.21 16.02 -7.77
N THR A 113 1.18 15.61 -8.58
CA THR A 113 1.53 14.21 -8.76
C THR A 113 2.95 14.03 -8.25
N ASP A 114 3.09 13.31 -7.17
CA ASP A 114 4.40 12.96 -6.66
C ASP A 114 4.68 11.53 -7.03
N THR A 115 5.85 11.33 -7.62
CA THR A 115 6.33 10.00 -7.97
C THR A 115 7.53 9.70 -7.10
N THR A 116 7.50 8.58 -6.42
CA THR A 116 8.62 8.12 -5.61
C THR A 116 9.12 6.80 -6.17
N SER A 117 10.41 6.75 -6.45
CA SER A 117 11.05 5.53 -6.91
C SER A 117 11.98 5.01 -5.85
N TYR A 118 11.91 3.73 -5.60
CA TYR A 118 12.78 3.05 -4.67
C TYR A 118 13.57 2.00 -5.42
N SER A 119 14.87 1.98 -5.18
CA SER A 119 15.76 1.00 -5.80
C SER A 119 16.32 0.09 -4.72
N ILE A 120 16.07 -1.19 -4.86
CA ILE A 120 16.60 -2.20 -3.96
C ILE A 120 17.80 -2.82 -4.63
N LYS A 121 18.97 -2.70 -4.02
CA LYS A 121 20.19 -3.26 -4.55
C LYS A 121 20.17 -4.79 -4.47
N LYS A 122 20.96 -5.39 -5.33
CA LYS A 122 21.07 -6.85 -5.42
C LYS A 122 21.39 -7.50 -4.06
N GLU A 123 22.24 -6.86 -3.28
CA GLU A 123 22.62 -7.36 -1.95
C GLU A 123 21.44 -7.41 -0.99
N SER A 124 20.57 -6.38 -1.04
CA SER A 124 19.37 -6.35 -0.20
C SER A 124 18.41 -7.45 -0.60
N PHE A 125 18.33 -7.74 -1.88
CA PHE A 125 17.43 -8.75 -2.40
C PHE A 125 17.85 -10.15 -1.97
N SER A 126 19.15 -10.42 -1.89
CA SER A 126 19.64 -11.74 -1.50
C SER A 126 19.26 -12.11 -0.06
N VAL A 127 18.95 -11.14 0.79
CA VAL A 127 18.49 -11.38 2.16
C VAL A 127 17.08 -11.97 2.18
N ILE A 128 16.30 -11.73 1.14
CA ILE A 128 14.91 -12.18 1.05
C ILE A 128 14.81 -13.62 0.58
N SER A 129 15.77 -14.06 -0.17
CA SER A 129 15.76 -15.41 -0.78
C SER A 129 16.03 -16.54 0.21
#